data_3a3a19f92bb5cfa36660541d09d04d15
#
_entry.id   3a3a19f92bb5cfa36660541d09d04d15
#
_cell.length_a   1.000
_cell.length_b   1.000
_cell.length_c   1.000
_cell.angle_alpha   90.00
_cell.angle_beta   90.00
_cell.angle_gamma   90.00
#
_symmetry.space_group_name_H-M   'P 1'
#
loop_
_entity.id
_entity.type
_entity.pdbx_description
1 polymer ?
#
loop_
_entity_poly.entity_id
_entity_poly.type
_entity_poly.pdbx_seq_one_letter_code
_entity_poly.pdbx_strand_id
1 'polypeptide(L)'
;MSESTNVAVACQGGGSHTAFTAGVLETLLQECDWEEEYELVGISGTSGGAFNALATWYGLVVGDADTATELLEDIWRDLSAKSYGDRFVNTWLTSLARLEASGMPVPQLSPYQFPGPETGKKRIRTVLESHIDFESIPGYCQADAPDLVVGTVDINAGVFETFVNEAVTVDAVLASAAVPTVFEAVEINDHLHWDGQFSQNPPVSDLMRQPPARKPDEIWVVQINAQKFDGEPTSVEEVADRRNELSGNISLNQEIRFIERVNDWVDGGKLPADEFTHTTVRRIQMDERFGSSTKFDRDPAFIQELIELGRDSVAEFPPTQ
;
A
#
# COMPACT_ATOMS: atom_id res chain seq x y z
N MET A 1 22.73 -9.07 25.11
CA MET A 1 22.09 -9.15 23.80
C MET A 1 21.21 -7.91 23.76
N SER A 2 21.37 -6.99 22.83
CA SER A 2 20.37 -5.94 22.61
C SER A 2 19.08 -6.62 22.17
N GLU A 3 17.94 -6.19 22.68
CA GLU A 3 16.66 -6.61 22.13
C GLU A 3 16.59 -6.14 20.66
N SER A 4 16.04 -6.98 19.75
CA SER A 4 15.78 -6.59 18.37
C SER A 4 14.81 -5.41 18.35
N THR A 5 14.93 -4.55 17.34
CA THR A 5 14.01 -3.42 17.14
C THR A 5 12.74 -3.90 16.44
N ASN A 6 11.59 -3.70 17.08
CA ASN A 6 10.29 -4.00 16.49
C ASN A 6 9.98 -3.01 15.37
N VAL A 7 9.80 -3.50 14.15
CA VAL A 7 9.51 -2.70 12.97
C VAL A 7 8.13 -3.04 12.42
N ALA A 8 7.34 -2.02 12.12
CA ALA A 8 6.16 -2.18 11.29
C ALA A 8 6.33 -1.43 9.95
N VAL A 9 5.82 -1.98 8.87
CA VAL A 9 5.91 -1.39 7.53
C VAL A 9 4.53 -0.95 7.06
N ALA A 10 4.42 0.27 6.53
CA ALA A 10 3.17 0.85 6.06
C ALA A 10 3.27 1.24 4.58
N CYS A 11 2.52 0.53 3.71
CA CYS A 11 2.61 0.61 2.26
C CYS A 11 1.52 1.50 1.67
N GLN A 12 1.86 2.71 1.21
CA GLN A 12 0.91 3.64 0.61
C GLN A 12 0.35 3.09 -0.71
N GLY A 13 -0.96 3.29 -0.94
CA GLY A 13 -1.62 3.00 -2.20
C GLY A 13 -1.38 4.06 -3.26
N GLY A 14 -1.43 3.65 -4.52
CA GLY A 14 -1.19 4.55 -5.66
C GLY A 14 -1.24 3.84 -7.01
N GLY A 15 -2.03 2.81 -7.17
CA GLY A 15 -2.14 2.02 -8.40
C GLY A 15 -0.81 1.40 -8.81
N SER A 16 -0.45 1.48 -10.09
CA SER A 16 0.80 0.91 -10.62
C SER A 16 2.06 1.51 -10.02
N HIS A 17 2.00 2.75 -9.50
CA HIS A 17 3.15 3.35 -8.81
C HIS A 17 3.60 2.55 -7.59
N THR A 18 2.74 1.71 -7.02
CA THR A 18 3.09 0.84 -5.89
C THR A 18 4.00 -0.33 -6.27
N ALA A 19 4.32 -0.53 -7.54
CA ALA A 19 5.44 -1.39 -7.95
C ALA A 19 6.78 -0.89 -7.38
N PHE A 20 6.94 0.42 -7.15
CA PHE A 20 8.03 0.99 -6.36
C PHE A 20 8.12 0.36 -4.97
N THR A 21 6.98 0.19 -4.29
CA THR A 21 6.93 -0.44 -2.97
C THR A 21 7.43 -1.90 -3.01
N ALA A 22 7.16 -2.63 -4.10
CA ALA A 22 7.71 -3.98 -4.25
C ALA A 22 9.23 -3.97 -4.22
N GLY A 23 9.87 -3.09 -5.02
CA GLY A 23 11.33 -2.96 -5.03
C GLY A 23 11.92 -2.54 -3.68
N VAL A 24 11.23 -1.65 -2.95
CA VAL A 24 11.61 -1.29 -1.57
C VAL A 24 11.58 -2.51 -0.65
N LEU A 25 10.47 -3.25 -0.64
CA LEU A 25 10.30 -4.41 0.24
C LEU A 25 11.28 -5.54 -0.09
N GLU A 26 11.51 -5.83 -1.36
CA GLU A 26 12.52 -6.79 -1.81
C GLU A 26 13.90 -6.46 -1.24
N THR A 27 14.32 -5.20 -1.32
CA THR A 27 15.63 -4.77 -0.80
C THR A 27 15.68 -4.82 0.72
N LEU A 28 14.62 -4.36 1.42
CA LEU A 28 14.55 -4.44 2.87
C LEU A 28 14.60 -5.89 3.37
N LEU A 29 13.91 -6.80 2.68
CA LEU A 29 13.91 -8.23 3.03
C LEU A 29 15.28 -8.88 2.89
N GLN A 30 16.09 -8.42 1.93
CA GLN A 30 17.41 -8.98 1.63
C GLN A 30 18.56 -8.32 2.40
N GLU A 31 18.47 -7.02 2.68
CA GLU A 31 19.59 -6.24 3.26
C GLU A 31 19.47 -6.01 4.75
N CYS A 32 18.26 -6.05 5.34
CA CYS A 32 18.07 -5.91 6.77
C CYS A 32 18.26 -7.26 7.48
N ASP A 33 18.91 -7.23 8.63
CA ASP A 33 19.04 -8.40 9.51
C ASP A 33 17.77 -8.57 10.36
N TRP A 34 16.81 -9.32 9.81
CA TRP A 34 15.52 -9.59 10.47
C TRP A 34 15.60 -10.65 11.58
N GLU A 35 16.76 -11.26 11.80
CA GLU A 35 16.93 -12.25 12.86
C GLU A 35 17.62 -11.66 14.11
N GLU A 36 18.58 -10.74 13.92
CA GLU A 36 19.41 -10.23 15.03
C GLU A 36 19.12 -8.74 15.33
N GLU A 37 18.84 -7.90 14.32
CA GLU A 37 18.67 -6.45 14.50
C GLU A 37 17.21 -6.00 14.50
N TYR A 38 16.37 -6.59 13.67
CA TYR A 38 14.98 -6.18 13.47
C TYR A 38 14.00 -7.36 13.61
N GLU A 39 12.81 -7.06 14.13
CA GLU A 39 11.66 -7.97 14.10
C GLU A 39 10.50 -7.30 13.38
N LEU A 40 10.00 -7.89 12.28
CA LEU A 40 8.79 -7.40 11.62
C LEU A 40 7.57 -7.77 12.46
N VAL A 41 6.94 -6.78 13.08
CA VAL A 41 5.77 -7.00 13.94
C VAL A 41 4.45 -6.71 13.24
N GLY A 42 4.46 -6.02 12.09
CA GLY A 42 3.25 -5.78 11.31
C GLY A 42 3.53 -5.13 9.97
N ILE A 43 2.61 -5.36 9.04
CA ILE A 43 2.63 -4.71 7.73
C ILE A 43 1.22 -4.28 7.34
N SER A 44 1.08 -3.05 6.85
CA SER A 44 -0.19 -2.51 6.40
C SER A 44 -0.13 -2.00 4.98
N GLY A 45 -1.27 -1.98 4.31
CA GLY A 45 -1.34 -1.43 2.96
C GLY A 45 -2.73 -1.03 2.53
N THR A 46 -2.76 -0.18 1.51
CA THR A 46 -3.99 0.26 0.83
C THR A 46 -3.83 0.11 -0.67
N SER A 47 -4.86 -0.36 -1.38
CA SER A 47 -4.84 -0.50 -2.84
C SER A 47 -3.68 -1.38 -3.33
N GLY A 48 -2.85 -0.92 -4.28
CA GLY A 48 -1.64 -1.65 -4.67
C GLY A 48 -0.63 -1.82 -3.53
N GLY A 49 -0.64 -0.95 -2.51
CA GLY A 49 0.12 -1.14 -1.27
C GLY A 49 -0.36 -2.36 -0.47
N ALA A 50 -1.68 -2.68 -0.52
CA ALA A 50 -2.21 -3.88 0.11
C ALA A 50 -1.76 -5.17 -0.61
N PHE A 51 -1.56 -5.12 -1.94
CA PHE A 51 -0.98 -6.26 -2.68
C PHE A 51 0.44 -6.55 -2.21
N ASN A 52 1.25 -5.51 -2.05
CA ASN A 52 2.61 -5.63 -1.55
C ASN A 52 2.66 -6.13 -0.11
N ALA A 53 1.84 -5.53 0.77
CA ALA A 53 1.75 -5.96 2.17
C ALA A 53 1.35 -7.44 2.30
N LEU A 54 0.33 -7.86 1.54
CA LEU A 54 -0.14 -9.24 1.52
C LEU A 54 0.92 -10.21 0.97
N ALA A 55 1.57 -9.86 -0.15
CA ALA A 55 2.60 -10.70 -0.76
C ALA A 55 3.79 -10.90 0.20
N THR A 56 4.27 -9.81 0.80
CA THR A 56 5.35 -9.86 1.78
C THR A 56 4.97 -10.68 3.00
N TRP A 57 3.83 -10.38 3.61
CA TRP A 57 3.35 -11.09 4.78
C TRP A 57 3.19 -12.59 4.50
N TYR A 58 2.48 -12.93 3.42
CA TYR A 58 2.22 -14.32 3.06
C TYR A 58 3.51 -15.09 2.78
N GLY A 59 4.42 -14.52 2.01
CA GLY A 59 5.71 -15.14 1.72
C GLY A 59 6.52 -15.44 2.99
N LEU A 60 6.54 -14.50 3.94
CA LEU A 60 7.25 -14.68 5.21
C LEU A 60 6.62 -15.77 6.09
N VAL A 61 5.29 -15.86 6.16
CA VAL A 61 4.63 -16.85 7.05
C VAL A 61 4.56 -18.26 6.45
N VAL A 62 4.63 -18.41 5.12
CA VAL A 62 4.66 -19.73 4.46
C VAL A 62 6.07 -20.23 4.15
N GLY A 63 7.06 -19.31 4.13
CA GLY A 63 8.43 -19.60 3.74
C GLY A 63 9.41 -18.68 4.46
N ASP A 64 10.01 -17.77 3.69
CA ASP A 64 11.07 -16.87 4.11
C ASP A 64 11.11 -15.58 3.28
N ALA A 65 12.17 -14.78 3.45
CA ALA A 65 12.38 -13.54 2.69
C ALA A 65 12.49 -13.76 1.17
N ASP A 66 13.12 -14.86 0.75
CA ASP A 66 13.23 -15.20 -0.68
C ASP A 66 11.84 -15.52 -1.25
N THR A 67 11.03 -16.30 -0.53
CA THR A 67 9.63 -16.59 -0.90
C THR A 67 8.80 -15.32 -1.02
N ALA A 68 8.95 -14.39 -0.10
CA ALA A 68 8.24 -13.10 -0.14
C ALA A 68 8.69 -12.24 -1.34
N THR A 69 9.97 -12.21 -1.65
CA THR A 69 10.54 -11.52 -2.82
C THR A 69 10.00 -12.12 -4.13
N GLU A 70 10.00 -13.43 -4.26
CA GLU A 70 9.46 -14.14 -5.44
C GLU A 70 7.96 -13.81 -5.63
N LEU A 71 7.18 -13.79 -4.57
CA LEU A 71 5.75 -13.44 -4.62
C LEU A 71 5.51 -12.00 -5.07
N LEU A 72 6.30 -11.06 -4.58
CA LEU A 72 6.22 -9.66 -5.01
C LEU A 72 6.48 -9.54 -6.52
N GLU A 73 7.58 -10.12 -7.01
CA GLU A 73 7.92 -10.10 -8.43
C GLU A 73 6.85 -10.78 -9.30
N ASP A 74 6.37 -11.94 -8.88
CA ASP A 74 5.40 -12.74 -9.63
C ASP A 74 4.05 -12.03 -9.74
N ILE A 75 3.54 -11.46 -8.65
CA ILE A 75 2.27 -10.73 -8.63
C ILE A 75 2.37 -9.51 -9.55
N TRP A 76 3.41 -8.69 -9.45
CA TRP A 76 3.57 -7.52 -10.31
C TRP A 76 3.80 -7.90 -11.77
N ARG A 77 4.55 -8.96 -12.02
CA ARG A 77 4.70 -9.52 -13.36
C ARG A 77 3.34 -9.93 -13.96
N ASP A 78 2.48 -10.58 -13.19
CA ASP A 78 1.20 -11.09 -13.69
C ASP A 78 0.10 -10.02 -13.74
N LEU A 79 0.18 -8.96 -12.93
CA LEU A 79 -0.66 -7.77 -13.05
C LEU A 79 -0.28 -6.91 -14.28
N SER A 80 0.94 -6.98 -14.78
CA SER A 80 1.40 -6.20 -15.93
C SER A 80 0.67 -6.57 -17.24
N ALA A 81 0.63 -5.65 -18.20
CA ALA A 81 -0.07 -5.82 -19.47
C ALA A 81 0.79 -6.61 -20.48
N LYS A 82 0.74 -7.95 -20.45
CA LYS A 82 1.59 -8.84 -21.27
C LYS A 82 1.03 -9.13 -22.66
N SER A 83 -0.28 -9.37 -22.77
CA SER A 83 -0.89 -9.74 -24.06
C SER A 83 -1.12 -8.52 -24.94
N TYR A 84 -1.22 -8.70 -26.26
CA TYR A 84 -1.56 -7.63 -27.20
C TYR A 84 -2.88 -6.94 -26.86
N GLY A 85 -3.89 -7.71 -26.41
CA GLY A 85 -5.17 -7.17 -25.97
C GLY A 85 -5.04 -6.32 -24.72
N ASP A 86 -4.29 -6.80 -23.72
CA ASP A 86 -4.01 -6.04 -22.49
C ASP A 86 -3.26 -4.74 -22.76
N ARG A 87 -2.24 -4.78 -23.62
CA ARG A 87 -1.48 -3.58 -24.01
C ARG A 87 -2.36 -2.56 -24.70
N PHE A 88 -3.26 -3.01 -25.58
CA PHE A 88 -4.22 -2.12 -26.22
C PHE A 88 -5.15 -1.45 -25.21
N VAL A 89 -5.74 -2.24 -24.28
CA VAL A 89 -6.59 -1.71 -23.21
C VAL A 89 -5.81 -0.77 -22.30
N ASN A 90 -4.59 -1.14 -21.92
CA ASN A 90 -3.71 -0.31 -21.10
C ASN A 90 -3.41 1.05 -21.77
N THR A 91 -2.99 1.02 -23.05
CA THR A 91 -2.70 2.24 -23.82
C THR A 91 -3.95 3.10 -23.96
N TRP A 92 -5.12 2.50 -24.15
CA TRP A 92 -6.38 3.24 -24.29
C TRP A 92 -6.76 3.92 -22.96
N LEU A 93 -6.71 3.19 -21.82
CA LEU A 93 -7.01 3.73 -20.50
C LEU A 93 -6.05 4.84 -20.09
N THR A 94 -4.74 4.64 -20.27
CA THR A 94 -3.73 5.66 -19.95
C THR A 94 -3.86 6.89 -20.83
N SER A 95 -4.24 6.72 -22.11
CA SER A 95 -4.50 7.85 -23.00
C SER A 95 -5.72 8.67 -22.58
N LEU A 96 -6.81 7.99 -22.17
CA LEU A 96 -7.99 8.67 -21.63
C LEU A 96 -7.66 9.42 -20.32
N ALA A 97 -6.93 8.79 -19.41
CA ALA A 97 -6.51 9.42 -18.16
C ALA A 97 -5.62 10.66 -18.41
N ARG A 98 -4.73 10.62 -19.40
CA ARG A 98 -3.93 11.78 -19.81
C ARG A 98 -4.77 12.90 -20.40
N LEU A 99 -5.77 12.57 -21.22
CA LEU A 99 -6.69 13.58 -21.77
C LEU A 99 -7.49 14.24 -20.65
N GLU A 100 -7.99 13.48 -19.69
CA GLU A 100 -8.70 14.00 -18.53
C GLU A 100 -7.79 14.91 -17.67
N ALA A 101 -6.56 14.46 -17.38
CA ALA A 101 -5.56 15.23 -16.65
C ALA A 101 -5.21 16.55 -17.35
N SER A 102 -5.20 16.57 -18.69
CA SER A 102 -4.98 17.80 -19.48
C SER A 102 -6.20 18.73 -19.54
N GLY A 103 -7.30 18.40 -18.84
CA GLY A 103 -8.52 19.21 -18.80
C GLY A 103 -9.43 19.04 -20.01
N MET A 104 -9.18 18.06 -20.89
CA MET A 104 -10.07 17.75 -22.00
C MET A 104 -11.31 16.99 -21.50
N PRO A 105 -12.50 17.29 -22.03
CA PRO A 105 -13.71 16.57 -21.66
C PRO A 105 -13.64 15.12 -22.14
N VAL A 106 -13.56 14.19 -21.21
CA VAL A 106 -13.62 12.75 -21.46
C VAL A 106 -15.00 12.25 -21.02
N PRO A 107 -15.69 11.41 -21.83
CA PRO A 107 -16.95 10.79 -21.39
C PRO A 107 -16.73 9.98 -20.11
N GLN A 108 -17.39 10.39 -19.04
CA GLN A 108 -17.37 9.65 -17.78
C GLN A 108 -18.50 8.62 -17.81
N LEU A 109 -18.13 7.35 -17.78
CA LEU A 109 -19.06 6.24 -17.70
C LEU A 109 -19.00 5.65 -16.30
N SER A 110 -20.17 5.36 -15.74
CA SER A 110 -20.21 4.64 -14.46
C SER A 110 -19.65 3.21 -14.65
N PRO A 111 -18.82 2.73 -13.72
CA PRO A 111 -18.28 1.36 -13.78
C PRO A 111 -19.38 0.30 -13.77
N TYR A 112 -20.59 0.64 -13.32
CA TYR A 112 -21.77 -0.24 -13.35
C TYR A 112 -22.48 -0.33 -14.72
N GLN A 113 -22.05 0.44 -15.73
CA GLN A 113 -22.74 0.51 -17.01
C GLN A 113 -22.10 -0.31 -18.13
N PHE A 114 -20.93 -0.89 -17.90
CA PHE A 114 -20.25 -1.71 -18.90
C PHE A 114 -19.37 -2.80 -18.27
N PRO A 115 -19.09 -3.93 -18.94
CA PRO A 115 -18.49 -5.12 -18.34
C PRO A 115 -16.97 -5.03 -18.09
N GLY A 116 -16.31 -3.96 -18.53
CA GLY A 116 -14.85 -3.79 -18.40
C GLY A 116 -14.34 -3.81 -16.96
N PRO A 117 -14.93 -3.03 -16.03
CA PRO A 117 -14.55 -3.02 -14.62
C PRO A 117 -14.62 -4.38 -13.95
N GLU A 118 -15.69 -5.12 -14.18
CA GLU A 118 -15.84 -6.47 -13.64
C GLU A 118 -14.78 -7.44 -14.18
N THR A 119 -14.43 -7.31 -15.46
CA THR A 119 -13.33 -8.11 -16.05
C THR A 119 -11.99 -7.77 -15.44
N GLY A 120 -11.72 -6.49 -15.18
CA GLY A 120 -10.50 -6.04 -14.49
C GLY A 120 -10.40 -6.56 -13.07
N LYS A 121 -11.49 -6.47 -12.30
CA LYS A 121 -11.57 -6.99 -10.93
C LYS A 121 -11.38 -8.52 -10.89
N LYS A 122 -12.02 -9.27 -11.79
CA LYS A 122 -11.81 -10.72 -11.93
C LYS A 122 -10.36 -11.08 -12.25
N ARG A 123 -9.71 -10.30 -13.10
CA ARG A 123 -8.28 -10.51 -13.39
C ARG A 123 -7.41 -10.35 -12.16
N ILE A 124 -7.59 -9.25 -11.40
CA ILE A 124 -6.84 -9.03 -10.15
C ILE A 124 -7.08 -10.19 -9.18
N ARG A 125 -8.34 -10.61 -9.00
CA ARG A 125 -8.70 -11.78 -8.20
C ARG A 125 -7.93 -13.03 -8.64
N THR A 126 -7.97 -13.34 -9.94
CA THR A 126 -7.29 -14.53 -10.48
C THR A 126 -5.79 -14.49 -10.24
N VAL A 127 -5.15 -13.33 -10.40
CA VAL A 127 -3.73 -13.19 -10.11
C VAL A 127 -3.46 -13.44 -8.63
N LEU A 128 -4.18 -12.78 -7.72
CA LEU A 128 -3.99 -12.96 -6.29
C LEU A 128 -4.22 -14.42 -5.85
N GLU A 129 -5.32 -15.04 -6.26
CA GLU A 129 -5.67 -16.44 -5.92
C GLU A 129 -4.73 -17.46 -6.58
N SER A 130 -3.98 -17.10 -7.63
CA SER A 130 -2.98 -18.00 -8.23
C SER A 130 -1.67 -18.07 -7.43
N HIS A 131 -1.40 -17.08 -6.60
CA HIS A 131 -0.18 -16.97 -5.80
C HIS A 131 -0.43 -17.12 -4.30
N ILE A 132 -1.63 -16.85 -3.82
CA ILE A 132 -1.97 -16.80 -2.40
C ILE A 132 -3.18 -17.69 -2.13
N ASP A 133 -3.02 -18.65 -1.22
CA ASP A 133 -4.11 -19.44 -0.68
C ASP A 133 -4.78 -18.70 0.48
N PHE A 134 -5.81 -17.93 0.17
CA PHE A 134 -6.55 -17.14 1.16
C PHE A 134 -7.24 -17.98 2.22
N GLU A 135 -7.58 -19.24 1.93
CA GLU A 135 -8.19 -20.15 2.92
C GLU A 135 -7.19 -20.55 4.01
N SER A 136 -5.90 -20.53 3.69
CA SER A 136 -4.84 -20.88 4.63
C SER A 136 -4.43 -19.73 5.57
N ILE A 137 -4.74 -18.46 5.22
CA ILE A 137 -4.33 -17.27 6.00
C ILE A 137 -4.64 -17.39 7.49
N PRO A 138 -5.87 -17.79 7.93
CA PRO A 138 -6.16 -17.93 9.37
C PRO A 138 -5.24 -18.90 10.10
N GLY A 139 -4.69 -19.89 9.39
CA GLY A 139 -3.75 -20.86 9.96
C GLY A 139 -2.36 -20.28 10.25
N TYR A 140 -1.99 -19.19 9.60
CA TYR A 140 -0.70 -18.50 9.76
C TYR A 140 -0.76 -17.31 10.72
N CYS A 141 -1.95 -16.89 11.15
CA CYS A 141 -2.12 -15.78 12.10
C CYS A 141 -1.79 -16.25 13.53
N GLN A 142 -0.53 -16.58 13.78
CA GLN A 142 -0.03 -16.99 15.09
C GLN A 142 0.34 -15.75 15.92
N ALA A 143 0.46 -15.93 17.23
CA ALA A 143 0.75 -14.84 18.17
C ALA A 143 2.11 -14.16 17.94
N ASP A 144 3.03 -14.83 17.29
CA ASP A 144 4.36 -14.36 16.91
C ASP A 144 4.46 -13.92 15.43
N ALA A 145 3.43 -14.19 14.62
CA ALA A 145 3.39 -13.69 13.24
C ALA A 145 3.20 -12.16 13.21
N PRO A 146 3.75 -11.46 12.21
CA PRO A 146 3.46 -10.03 12.02
C PRO A 146 1.98 -9.81 11.71
N ASP A 147 1.40 -8.69 12.17
CA ASP A 147 0.04 -8.34 11.78
C ASP A 147 -0.03 -7.92 10.32
N LEU A 148 -1.05 -8.40 9.60
CA LEU A 148 -1.41 -7.93 8.27
C LEU A 148 -2.64 -7.04 8.35
N VAL A 149 -2.53 -5.80 7.85
CA VAL A 149 -3.63 -4.82 7.89
C VAL A 149 -3.93 -4.29 6.49
N VAL A 150 -5.17 -4.44 6.05
CA VAL A 150 -5.66 -3.94 4.75
C VAL A 150 -6.70 -2.86 4.97
N GLY A 151 -6.44 -1.65 4.43
CA GLY A 151 -7.31 -0.49 4.58
C GLY A 151 -8.37 -0.39 3.49
N THR A 152 -9.62 -0.11 3.89
CA THR A 152 -10.76 0.15 3.00
C THR A 152 -11.60 1.31 3.52
N VAL A 153 -12.65 1.69 2.79
CA VAL A 153 -13.71 2.56 3.28
C VAL A 153 -15.07 1.89 3.12
N ASP A 154 -15.81 1.73 4.23
CA ASP A 154 -17.22 1.35 4.21
C ASP A 154 -18.05 2.56 3.76
N ILE A 155 -18.62 2.49 2.57
CA ILE A 155 -19.40 3.61 1.99
C ILE A 155 -20.84 3.67 2.48
N ASN A 156 -21.35 2.60 3.08
CA ASN A 156 -22.69 2.61 3.67
C ASN A 156 -22.67 3.26 5.05
N ALA A 157 -21.69 2.95 5.87
CA ALA A 157 -21.50 3.54 7.19
C ALA A 157 -20.76 4.89 7.14
N GLY A 158 -19.95 5.14 6.10
CA GLY A 158 -19.11 6.34 5.96
C GLY A 158 -17.94 6.36 6.95
N VAL A 159 -17.35 5.20 7.22
CA VAL A 159 -16.25 5.01 8.17
C VAL A 159 -15.05 4.35 7.53
N PHE A 160 -13.88 4.55 8.15
CA PHE A 160 -12.69 3.79 7.85
C PHE A 160 -12.88 2.36 8.33
N GLU A 161 -12.49 1.40 7.53
CA GLU A 161 -12.53 0.00 7.92
C GLU A 161 -11.24 -0.68 7.52
N THR A 162 -10.69 -1.45 8.46
CA THR A 162 -9.48 -2.23 8.25
C THR A 162 -9.78 -3.71 8.48
N PHE A 163 -9.27 -4.54 7.59
CA PHE A 163 -9.28 -5.98 7.74
C PHE A 163 -7.92 -6.42 8.28
N VAL A 164 -7.92 -7.16 9.38
CA VAL A 164 -6.69 -7.53 10.09
C VAL A 164 -6.57 -9.05 10.16
N ASN A 165 -5.39 -9.57 9.83
CA ASN A 165 -5.02 -10.98 9.98
C ASN A 165 -6.05 -11.93 9.32
N GLU A 166 -6.74 -12.78 10.08
CA GLU A 166 -7.73 -13.76 9.60
C GLU A 166 -8.94 -13.12 8.91
N ALA A 167 -9.17 -11.82 9.09
CA ALA A 167 -10.21 -11.09 8.37
C ALA A 167 -9.77 -10.67 6.95
N VAL A 168 -8.49 -10.81 6.60
CA VAL A 168 -7.99 -10.48 5.26
C VAL A 168 -8.38 -11.59 4.29
N THR A 169 -9.37 -11.32 3.46
CA THR A 169 -9.85 -12.17 2.37
C THR A 169 -9.49 -11.56 1.02
N VAL A 170 -9.62 -12.32 -0.05
CA VAL A 170 -9.44 -11.76 -1.39
C VAL A 170 -10.42 -10.61 -1.67
N ASP A 171 -11.64 -10.67 -1.11
CA ASP A 171 -12.62 -9.57 -1.24
C ASP A 171 -12.18 -8.33 -0.47
N ALA A 172 -11.57 -8.45 0.69
CA ALA A 172 -10.99 -7.32 1.44
C ALA A 172 -9.88 -6.63 0.64
N VAL A 173 -8.99 -7.41 0.00
CA VAL A 173 -7.91 -6.87 -0.83
C VAL A 173 -8.45 -6.22 -2.12
N LEU A 174 -9.48 -6.81 -2.74
CA LEU A 174 -10.16 -6.22 -3.90
C LEU A 174 -10.93 -4.94 -3.52
N ALA A 175 -11.55 -4.90 -2.35
CA ALA A 175 -12.21 -3.71 -1.82
C ALA A 175 -11.21 -2.58 -1.63
N SER A 176 -10.05 -2.89 -1.05
CA SER A 176 -8.95 -1.94 -0.88
C SER A 176 -8.47 -1.31 -2.19
N ALA A 177 -8.64 -2.00 -3.32
CA ALA A 177 -8.26 -1.52 -4.65
C ALA A 177 -9.46 -1.09 -5.54
N ALA A 178 -10.67 -1.04 -4.97
CA ALA A 178 -11.89 -0.68 -5.71
C ALA A 178 -12.03 0.84 -5.87
N VAL A 179 -11.21 1.44 -6.74
CA VAL A 179 -11.28 2.86 -7.09
C VAL A 179 -12.63 3.20 -7.73
N PRO A 180 -13.45 4.10 -7.16
CA PRO A 180 -14.85 4.32 -7.56
C PRO A 180 -15.10 4.67 -9.02
N THR A 181 -14.14 5.29 -9.68
CA THR A 181 -14.24 5.66 -11.10
C THR A 181 -13.84 4.54 -12.05
N VAL A 182 -13.23 3.47 -11.51
CA VAL A 182 -12.66 2.36 -12.30
C VAL A 182 -13.39 1.06 -12.01
N PHE A 183 -13.75 0.81 -10.75
CA PHE A 183 -14.33 -0.45 -10.30
C PHE A 183 -15.64 -0.23 -9.54
N GLU A 184 -16.51 -1.23 -9.62
CA GLU A 184 -17.67 -1.31 -8.73
C GLU A 184 -17.23 -1.57 -7.31
N ALA A 185 -18.02 -1.10 -6.33
CA ALA A 185 -17.82 -1.41 -4.92
C ALA A 185 -17.77 -2.94 -4.69
N VAL A 186 -17.08 -3.35 -3.66
CA VAL A 186 -17.03 -4.75 -3.22
C VAL A 186 -17.90 -4.90 -1.98
N GLU A 187 -18.81 -5.87 -2.00
CA GLU A 187 -19.68 -6.17 -0.87
C GLU A 187 -18.98 -7.14 0.09
N ILE A 188 -18.88 -6.75 1.36
CA ILE A 188 -18.34 -7.57 2.46
C ILE A 188 -19.29 -7.39 3.65
N ASN A 189 -19.82 -8.49 4.19
CA ASN A 189 -20.71 -8.49 5.35
C ASN A 189 -21.94 -7.56 5.18
N ASP A 190 -22.59 -7.58 4.03
CA ASP A 190 -23.75 -6.74 3.66
C ASP A 190 -23.43 -5.22 3.56
N HIS A 191 -22.16 -4.83 3.58
CA HIS A 191 -21.70 -3.45 3.39
C HIS A 191 -20.85 -3.32 2.12
N LEU A 192 -20.96 -2.17 1.45
CA LEU A 192 -20.21 -1.87 0.23
C LEU A 192 -18.93 -1.09 0.58
N HIS A 193 -17.82 -1.52 -0.03
CA HIS A 193 -16.51 -0.94 0.24
C HIS A 193 -15.87 -0.41 -1.04
N TRP A 194 -15.14 0.68 -0.89
CA TRP A 194 -14.25 1.26 -1.89
C TRP A 194 -12.80 1.27 -1.41
N ASP A 195 -11.91 1.66 -2.34
CA ASP A 195 -10.49 1.85 -2.11
C ASP A 195 -10.21 2.72 -0.88
N GLY A 196 -9.34 2.22 -0.02
CA GLY A 196 -8.94 2.89 1.22
C GLY A 196 -8.20 4.21 1.02
N GLN A 197 -7.85 4.60 -0.23
CA GLN A 197 -7.24 5.91 -0.50
C GLN A 197 -8.10 7.10 -0.02
N PHE A 198 -9.41 6.89 0.15
CA PHE A 198 -10.35 7.89 0.66
C PHE A 198 -10.46 7.86 2.19
N SER A 199 -9.75 6.97 2.85
CA SER A 199 -9.80 6.76 4.29
C SER A 199 -8.40 6.83 4.92
N GLN A 200 -7.73 5.69 5.03
CA GLN A 200 -6.38 5.54 5.56
C GLN A 200 -5.46 5.02 4.45
N ASN A 201 -4.46 5.81 4.08
CA ASN A 201 -3.59 5.47 2.97
C ASN A 201 -2.10 5.66 3.30
N PRO A 202 -1.45 4.63 3.92
CA PRO A 202 -1.97 3.37 4.47
C PRO A 202 -2.52 3.51 5.89
N PRO A 203 -3.14 2.45 6.50
CA PRO A 203 -3.53 2.44 7.90
C PRO A 203 -2.29 2.27 8.79
N VAL A 204 -1.80 3.36 9.37
CA VAL A 204 -0.59 3.38 10.21
C VAL A 204 -0.95 3.18 11.68
N SER A 205 -2.02 3.80 12.16
CA SER A 205 -2.44 3.71 13.56
C SER A 205 -2.88 2.30 13.97
N ASP A 206 -3.33 1.49 13.01
CA ASP A 206 -3.71 0.10 13.29
C ASP A 206 -2.52 -0.77 13.66
N LEU A 207 -1.32 -0.46 13.13
CA LEU A 207 -0.07 -1.12 13.49
C LEU A 207 0.34 -0.87 14.95
N MET A 208 -0.21 0.18 15.58
CA MET A 208 0.05 0.53 16.98
C MET A 208 -0.85 -0.23 17.98
N ARG A 209 -1.80 -1.05 17.50
CA ARG A 209 -2.74 -1.80 18.35
C ARG A 209 -2.14 -3.06 18.97
N GLN A 210 -0.90 -3.37 18.65
CA GLN A 210 -0.15 -4.50 19.19
C GLN A 210 -0.05 -4.44 20.73
N PRO A 211 0.07 -5.60 21.41
CA PRO A 211 0.41 -5.65 22.83
C PRO A 211 1.73 -4.89 23.11
N PRO A 212 1.94 -4.34 24.32
CA PRO A 212 3.12 -3.54 24.63
C PRO A 212 4.46 -4.17 24.20
N ALA A 213 4.62 -5.47 24.39
CA ALA A 213 5.84 -6.19 24.01
C ALA A 213 6.08 -6.31 22.50
N ARG A 214 5.06 -6.05 21.68
CA ARG A 214 5.14 -6.11 20.20
C ARG A 214 4.76 -4.81 19.54
N LYS A 215 4.65 -3.72 20.29
CA LYS A 215 4.49 -2.40 19.68
C LYS A 215 5.71 -2.07 18.84
N PRO A 216 5.53 -1.47 17.66
CA PRO A 216 6.67 -1.09 16.84
C PRO A 216 7.48 0.02 17.52
N ASP A 217 8.79 -0.17 17.62
CA ASP A 217 9.75 0.88 17.94
C ASP A 217 9.93 1.82 16.76
N GLU A 218 9.82 1.27 15.54
CA GLU A 218 9.88 2.03 14.32
C GLU A 218 8.71 1.67 13.37
N ILE A 219 8.17 2.68 12.68
CA ILE A 219 7.25 2.49 11.55
C ILE A 219 7.93 3.02 10.29
N TRP A 220 8.15 2.14 9.34
CA TRP A 220 8.70 2.46 8.03
C TRP A 220 7.58 2.66 7.03
N VAL A 221 7.38 3.90 6.59
CA VAL A 221 6.33 4.26 5.65
C VAL A 221 6.90 4.32 4.24
N VAL A 222 6.45 3.44 3.37
CA VAL A 222 6.75 3.53 1.93
C VAL A 222 5.73 4.46 1.28
N GLN A 223 6.18 5.66 0.91
CA GLN A 223 5.35 6.75 0.44
C GLN A 223 5.48 6.97 -1.06
N ILE A 224 4.36 6.82 -1.77
CA ILE A 224 4.28 6.94 -3.24
C ILE A 224 3.95 8.36 -3.67
N ASN A 225 3.05 9.04 -2.95
CA ASN A 225 2.64 10.38 -3.31
C ASN A 225 3.66 11.41 -2.79
N ALA A 226 4.14 12.29 -3.67
CA ALA A 226 5.10 13.31 -3.31
C ALA A 226 4.62 14.19 -2.16
N GLN A 227 5.44 14.32 -1.11
CA GLN A 227 5.12 15.17 0.04
C GLN A 227 5.33 16.65 -0.30
N LYS A 228 6.42 16.96 -0.97
CA LYS A 228 6.81 18.34 -1.32
C LYS A 228 6.53 18.62 -2.78
N PHE A 229 6.30 19.88 -3.08
CA PHE A 229 6.17 20.41 -4.44
C PHE A 229 6.92 21.73 -4.50
N ASP A 230 7.87 21.84 -5.41
CA ASP A 230 8.64 23.07 -5.59
C ASP A 230 7.98 23.97 -6.64
N GLY A 231 7.70 25.20 -6.25
CA GLY A 231 7.07 26.20 -7.12
C GLY A 231 5.54 26.25 -7.01
N GLU A 232 4.90 26.71 -8.08
CA GLU A 232 3.44 26.86 -8.21
C GLU A 232 2.92 25.97 -9.35
N PRO A 233 1.92 25.09 -9.11
CA PRO A 233 1.32 24.31 -10.20
C PRO A 233 0.51 25.25 -11.10
N THR A 234 0.94 25.42 -12.34
CA THR A 234 0.38 26.41 -13.27
C THR A 234 -0.43 25.80 -14.40
N SER A 235 -0.15 24.56 -14.78
CA SER A 235 -0.94 23.82 -15.75
C SER A 235 -2.10 23.06 -15.09
N VAL A 236 -3.13 22.74 -15.89
CA VAL A 236 -4.27 21.93 -15.42
C VAL A 236 -3.79 20.57 -14.89
N GLU A 237 -2.82 19.96 -15.58
CA GLU A 237 -2.24 18.68 -15.21
C GLU A 237 -1.49 18.77 -13.87
N GLU A 238 -0.59 19.75 -13.71
CA GLU A 238 0.13 19.96 -12.43
C GLU A 238 -0.82 20.21 -11.25
N VAL A 239 -1.89 20.97 -11.47
CA VAL A 239 -2.92 21.22 -10.45
C VAL A 239 -3.67 19.93 -10.08
N ALA A 240 -4.02 19.12 -11.09
CA ALA A 240 -4.69 17.85 -10.88
C ALA A 240 -3.78 16.85 -10.14
N ASP A 241 -2.53 16.74 -10.55
CA ASP A 241 -1.53 15.87 -9.92
C ASP A 241 -1.27 16.30 -8.47
N ARG A 242 -1.04 17.58 -8.22
CA ARG A 242 -0.82 18.07 -6.87
C ARG A 242 -2.02 17.85 -5.94
N ARG A 243 -3.23 18.04 -6.45
CA ARG A 243 -4.45 17.75 -5.70
C ARG A 243 -4.57 16.27 -5.35
N ASN A 244 -4.21 15.38 -6.27
CA ASN A 244 -4.19 13.93 -6.04
C ASN A 244 -3.15 13.54 -4.98
N GLU A 245 -1.93 14.06 -5.08
CA GLU A 245 -0.86 13.85 -4.09
C GLU A 245 -1.29 14.30 -2.67
N LEU A 246 -1.84 15.52 -2.57
CA LEU A 246 -2.32 16.05 -1.30
C LEU A 246 -3.44 15.20 -0.72
N SER A 247 -4.41 14.78 -1.54
CA SER A 247 -5.51 13.91 -1.10
C SER A 247 -4.99 12.58 -0.57
N GLY A 248 -4.03 11.96 -1.26
CA GLY A 248 -3.44 10.68 -0.84
C GLY A 248 -2.59 10.79 0.44
N ASN A 249 -2.07 11.99 0.76
CA ASN A 249 -1.20 12.20 1.91
C ASN A 249 -1.94 12.72 3.16
N ILE A 250 -3.19 13.18 3.06
CA ILE A 250 -3.89 13.83 4.17
C ILE A 250 -4.04 12.89 5.37
N SER A 251 -4.59 11.71 5.16
CA SER A 251 -4.78 10.73 6.24
C SER A 251 -3.45 10.27 6.83
N LEU A 252 -2.49 9.92 6.00
CA LEU A 252 -1.15 9.53 6.42
C LEU A 252 -0.50 10.61 7.32
N ASN A 253 -0.53 11.87 6.89
CA ASN A 253 0.04 12.96 7.67
C ASN A 253 -0.72 13.21 8.99
N GLN A 254 -2.02 12.95 9.04
CA GLN A 254 -2.80 13.05 10.28
C GLN A 254 -2.43 11.94 11.27
N GLU A 255 -2.27 10.71 10.79
CA GLU A 255 -1.87 9.57 11.62
C GLU A 255 -0.44 9.75 12.16
N ILE A 256 0.50 10.15 11.32
CA ILE A 256 1.87 10.40 11.75
C ILE A 256 1.93 11.53 12.80
N ARG A 257 1.23 12.64 12.59
CA ARG A 257 1.14 13.72 13.58
C ARG A 257 0.53 13.27 14.90
N PHE A 258 -0.38 12.31 14.86
CA PHE A 258 -0.94 11.74 16.08
C PHE A 258 0.11 10.90 16.82
N ILE A 259 0.87 10.07 16.11
CA ILE A 259 1.98 9.30 16.69
C ILE A 259 3.02 10.24 17.30
N GLU A 260 3.47 11.27 16.58
CA GLU A 260 4.39 12.28 17.08
C GLU A 260 3.89 12.94 18.38
N ARG A 261 2.58 13.22 18.45
CA ARG A 261 1.97 13.77 19.66
C ARG A 261 1.96 12.77 20.83
N VAL A 262 1.72 11.50 20.55
CA VAL A 262 1.80 10.44 21.56
C VAL A 262 3.25 10.33 22.07
N ASN A 263 4.24 10.37 21.18
CA ASN A 263 5.64 10.40 21.52
C ASN A 263 5.98 11.57 22.49
N ASP A 264 5.51 12.78 22.20
CA ASP A 264 5.66 13.95 23.07
C ASP A 264 5.08 13.71 24.49
N TRP A 265 4.00 12.95 24.58
CA TRP A 265 3.38 12.62 25.87
C TRP A 265 4.12 11.51 26.61
N VAL A 266 4.65 10.53 25.90
CA VAL A 266 5.51 9.46 26.46
C VAL A 266 6.80 10.07 27.02
N ASP A 267 7.51 10.84 26.18
CA ASP A 267 8.78 11.49 26.55
C ASP A 267 8.61 12.50 27.69
N GLY A 268 7.45 13.17 27.74
CA GLY A 268 7.08 14.09 28.81
C GLY A 268 6.55 13.40 30.07
N GLY A 269 6.55 12.08 30.16
CA GLY A 269 6.07 11.29 31.31
C GLY A 269 4.59 11.46 31.60
N LYS A 270 3.76 11.82 30.59
CA LYS A 270 2.30 12.00 30.71
C LYS A 270 1.51 10.73 30.48
N LEU A 271 2.12 9.76 29.81
CA LEU A 271 1.57 8.43 29.56
C LEU A 271 2.41 7.37 30.28
N PRO A 272 1.78 6.27 30.77
CA PRO A 272 2.52 5.21 31.47
C PRO A 272 3.43 4.47 30.47
N ALA A 273 4.71 4.32 30.82
CA ALA A 273 5.74 3.73 29.97
C ALA A 273 5.60 2.20 29.81
N ASP A 274 4.77 1.56 30.62
CA ASP A 274 4.44 0.14 30.52
C ASP A 274 3.32 -0.16 29.50
N GLU A 275 2.57 0.88 29.09
CA GLU A 275 1.49 0.77 28.11
C GLU A 275 1.81 1.47 26.79
N PHE A 276 2.64 2.52 26.83
CA PHE A 276 2.96 3.37 25.70
C PHE A 276 4.47 3.46 25.50
N THR A 277 4.91 3.26 24.27
CA THR A 277 6.31 3.38 23.86
C THR A 277 6.49 4.52 22.86
N HIS A 278 7.68 5.10 22.81
CA HIS A 278 8.06 6.02 21.74
C HIS A 278 8.21 5.23 20.45
N THR A 279 7.55 5.67 19.37
CA THR A 279 7.63 5.03 18.06
C THR A 279 8.20 6.01 17.04
N THR A 280 9.35 5.70 16.48
CA THR A 280 9.98 6.51 15.43
C THR A 280 9.33 6.24 14.08
N VAL A 281 8.90 7.28 13.37
CA VAL A 281 8.38 7.14 12.01
C VAL A 281 9.45 7.53 10.99
N ARG A 282 9.82 6.60 10.12
CA ARG A 282 10.74 6.81 9.00
C ARG A 282 9.99 6.72 7.69
N ARG A 283 10.45 7.44 6.67
CA ARG A 283 9.81 7.45 5.34
C ARG A 283 10.80 7.08 4.26
N ILE A 284 10.43 6.11 3.44
CA ILE A 284 11.07 5.79 2.17
C ILE A 284 10.15 6.38 1.09
N GLN A 285 10.61 7.43 0.42
CA GLN A 285 9.78 8.20 -0.50
C GLN A 285 10.20 7.95 -1.93
N MET A 286 9.22 7.89 -2.82
CA MET A 286 9.45 7.92 -4.25
C MET A 286 9.78 9.37 -4.64
N ASP A 287 11.05 9.65 -4.90
CA ASP A 287 11.53 11.00 -5.22
C ASP A 287 11.19 11.40 -6.66
N GLU A 288 11.09 10.43 -7.56
CA GLU A 288 10.68 10.67 -8.94
C GLU A 288 9.17 10.89 -9.01
N ARG A 289 8.78 11.91 -9.82
CA ARG A 289 7.38 12.29 -9.96
C ARG A 289 6.82 11.80 -11.28
N PHE A 290 5.84 10.94 -11.18
CA PHE A 290 5.04 10.50 -12.30
C PHE A 290 3.64 11.15 -12.24
N GLY A 291 3.09 11.52 -13.40
CA GLY A 291 1.74 12.06 -13.48
C GLY A 291 0.68 11.08 -12.96
N SER A 292 -0.39 11.57 -12.36
CA SER A 292 -1.47 10.74 -11.81
C SER A 292 -2.12 9.80 -12.85
N SER A 293 -2.05 10.17 -14.13
CA SER A 293 -2.53 9.34 -15.25
C SER A 293 -1.77 8.03 -15.41
N THR A 294 -0.51 7.95 -14.97
CA THR A 294 0.31 6.73 -15.05
C THR A 294 0.05 5.73 -13.91
N LYS A 295 -0.76 6.11 -12.92
CA LYS A 295 -1.21 5.17 -11.85
C LYS A 295 -2.00 3.96 -12.38
N PHE A 296 -2.52 4.06 -13.61
CA PHE A 296 -3.19 2.95 -14.29
C PHE A 296 -2.32 2.29 -15.36
N ASP A 297 -1.08 2.76 -15.56
CA ASP A 297 -0.18 2.21 -16.56
C ASP A 297 0.45 0.91 -16.06
N ARG A 298 0.11 -0.18 -16.73
CA ARG A 298 0.60 -1.53 -16.44
C ARG A 298 1.59 -2.03 -17.49
N ASP A 299 2.23 -1.11 -18.23
CA ASP A 299 3.29 -1.50 -19.17
C ASP A 299 4.41 -2.23 -18.42
N PRO A 300 4.84 -3.43 -18.87
CA PRO A 300 5.86 -4.19 -18.17
C PRO A 300 7.18 -3.44 -17.96
N ALA A 301 7.59 -2.58 -18.89
CA ALA A 301 8.82 -1.81 -18.75
C ALA A 301 8.66 -0.71 -17.69
N PHE A 302 7.49 -0.07 -17.63
CA PHE A 302 7.18 0.92 -16.59
C PHE A 302 7.10 0.29 -15.20
N ILE A 303 6.46 -0.88 -15.08
CA ILE A 303 6.43 -1.61 -13.80
C ILE A 303 7.85 -1.97 -13.35
N GLN A 304 8.69 -2.45 -14.25
CA GLN A 304 10.09 -2.77 -13.94
C GLN A 304 10.90 -1.54 -13.54
N GLU A 305 10.73 -0.42 -14.23
CA GLU A 305 11.35 0.88 -13.88
C GLU A 305 11.00 1.30 -12.45
N LEU A 306 9.72 1.17 -12.05
CA LEU A 306 9.28 1.49 -10.69
C LEU A 306 9.88 0.57 -9.64
N ILE A 307 9.99 -0.74 -9.92
CA ILE A 307 10.64 -1.70 -9.02
C ILE A 307 12.11 -1.35 -8.82
N GLU A 308 12.84 -1.06 -9.91
CA GLU A 308 14.25 -0.66 -9.85
C GLU A 308 14.44 0.64 -9.05
N LEU A 309 13.58 1.64 -9.29
CA LEU A 309 13.57 2.88 -8.52
C LEU A 309 13.34 2.61 -7.01
N GLY A 310 12.46 1.66 -6.68
CA GLY A 310 12.23 1.25 -5.31
C GLY A 310 13.46 0.63 -4.66
N ARG A 311 14.16 -0.26 -5.36
CA ARG A 311 15.41 -0.87 -4.91
C ARG A 311 16.49 0.19 -4.63
N ASP A 312 16.65 1.13 -5.56
CA ASP A 312 17.65 2.20 -5.43
C ASP A 312 17.37 3.13 -4.26
N SER A 313 16.10 3.37 -3.92
CA SER A 313 15.71 4.29 -2.85
C SER A 313 16.03 3.79 -1.44
N VAL A 314 16.22 2.49 -1.25
CA VAL A 314 16.62 1.91 0.05
C VAL A 314 18.10 2.17 0.35
N ALA A 315 18.95 2.32 -0.66
CA ALA A 315 20.37 2.62 -0.45
C ALA A 315 20.63 3.95 0.30
N GLU A 316 19.66 4.89 0.25
CA GLU A 316 19.68 6.14 1.00
C GLU A 316 18.95 6.05 2.35
N PHE A 317 18.35 4.90 2.64
CA PHE A 317 17.62 4.60 3.87
C PHE A 317 18.43 3.61 4.71
N PRO A 318 19.45 4.06 5.47
CA PRO A 318 20.22 3.12 6.25
C PRO A 318 19.36 2.53 7.37
N PRO A 319 19.40 1.21 7.56
CA PRO A 319 19.08 0.64 8.86
C PRO A 319 19.96 1.37 9.87
N THR A 320 19.42 1.75 11.01
CA THR A 320 20.11 2.53 12.04
C THR A 320 21.38 1.84 12.50
N GLN A 321 22.48 2.56 12.48
CA GLN A 321 23.63 2.24 13.31
C GLN A 321 23.35 2.60 14.75
#